data_b0d3022f88ddf012d53e23efa0c7d00c
#
_entry.id   b0d3022f88ddf012d53e23efa0c7d00c
#
_cell.length_a   1.000
_cell.length_b   1.000
_cell.length_c   1.000
_cell.angle_alpha   90.00
_cell.angle_beta   90.00
_cell.angle_gamma   90.00
#
_symmetry.space_group_name_H-M   'P 1'
#
loop_
_entity.id
_entity.type
_entity.pdbx_description
1 polymer ?
#
loop_
_entity_poly.entity_id
_entity_poly.type
_entity_poly.pdbx_seq_one_letter_code
_entity_poly.pdbx_strand_id
1 'polypeptide(L)'
;VYGPHMIYEGPYSLVIPIFENQYFKGEPLTITNDGEQRRDFTHVNDIVDGLIKCGDRLSDVNFEQINGLEFEFGCGKNYSINELANMFGESYPKKYIPARDGEMRETLCESKKERDLLDWEPTHDLETYIKGLVKK
;
A
#
# COMPACT_ATOMS: atom_id res chain seq x y z
N VAL A 1 1.05 1.59 3.05
CA VAL A 1 1.79 2.52 2.17
C VAL A 1 3.00 1.80 1.60
N TYR A 2 3.31 1.99 0.30
CA TYR A 2 4.48 1.42 -0.37
C TYR A 2 5.24 2.49 -1.17
N GLY A 3 6.49 2.18 -1.57
CA GLY A 3 7.34 3.07 -2.34
C GLY A 3 8.83 2.86 -2.04
N PRO A 4 9.74 3.72 -2.52
CA PRO A 4 11.16 3.61 -2.23
C PRO A 4 11.45 3.79 -0.73
N HIS A 5 12.58 3.20 -0.26
CA HIS A 5 13.08 3.29 1.13
C HIS A 5 12.18 2.63 2.21
N MET A 6 11.35 1.65 1.83
CA MET A 6 10.56 0.87 2.80
C MET A 6 11.45 0.02 3.71
N ILE A 7 10.96 -0.20 4.94
CA ILE A 7 11.65 -1.01 5.97
C ILE A 7 11.27 -2.49 5.80
N TYR A 8 12.25 -3.38 5.62
CA TYR A 8 12.06 -4.82 5.47
C TYR A 8 12.47 -5.63 6.71
N GLU A 9 13.09 -5.00 7.71
CA GLU A 9 13.51 -5.62 8.96
C GLU A 9 12.89 -4.95 10.19
N GLY A 10 12.74 -5.72 11.27
CA GLY A 10 12.22 -5.23 12.54
C GLY A 10 10.68 -5.27 12.65
N PRO A 11 10.15 -4.76 13.78
CA PRO A 11 8.73 -4.89 14.12
C PRO A 11 7.78 -4.11 13.19
N TYR A 12 8.30 -3.14 12.46
CA TYR A 12 7.54 -2.30 11.51
C TYR A 12 7.79 -2.67 10.06
N SER A 13 8.36 -3.86 9.81
CA SER A 13 8.60 -4.34 8.45
C SER A 13 7.29 -4.57 7.69
N LEU A 14 7.30 -4.18 6.41
CA LEU A 14 6.14 -4.27 5.52
C LEU A 14 6.30 -5.43 4.54
N VAL A 15 5.19 -5.99 4.05
CA VAL A 15 5.20 -7.18 3.19
C VAL A 15 5.93 -6.95 1.86
N ILE A 16 5.72 -5.81 1.20
CA ILE A 16 6.35 -5.51 -0.11
C ILE A 16 7.88 -5.51 -0.01
N PRO A 17 8.52 -4.76 0.90
CA PRO A 17 9.98 -4.77 1.01
C PRO A 17 10.54 -6.11 1.52
N ILE A 18 9.78 -6.88 2.31
CA ILE A 18 10.16 -8.26 2.67
C ILE A 18 10.21 -9.12 1.41
N PHE A 19 9.17 -9.09 0.57
CA PHE A 19 9.14 -9.84 -0.68
C PHE A 19 10.23 -9.39 -1.66
N GLU A 20 10.46 -8.08 -1.79
CA GLU A 20 11.54 -7.51 -2.60
C GLU A 20 12.90 -8.07 -2.16
N ASN A 21 13.22 -8.00 -0.86
CA ASN A 21 14.48 -8.51 -0.31
C ASN A 21 14.62 -10.03 -0.52
N GLN A 22 13.57 -10.81 -0.29
CA GLN A 22 13.56 -12.25 -0.52
C GLN A 22 13.73 -12.58 -2.01
N TYR A 23 13.04 -11.88 -2.89
CA TYR A 23 13.13 -12.05 -4.34
C TYR A 23 14.55 -11.85 -4.84
N PHE A 24 15.22 -10.75 -4.47
CA PHE A 24 16.60 -10.48 -4.89
C PHE A 24 17.64 -11.41 -4.28
N LYS A 25 17.34 -12.05 -3.14
CA LYS A 25 18.17 -13.10 -2.56
C LYS A 25 17.91 -14.50 -3.12
N GLY A 26 16.89 -14.66 -3.99
CA GLY A 26 16.48 -15.96 -4.50
C GLY A 26 15.81 -16.85 -3.43
N GLU A 27 15.29 -16.25 -2.35
CA GLU A 27 14.62 -16.93 -1.24
C GLU A 27 13.10 -17.03 -1.52
N PRO A 28 12.40 -18.07 -1.03
CA PRO A 28 10.95 -18.15 -1.13
C PRO A 28 10.25 -16.98 -0.44
N LEU A 29 9.18 -16.44 -1.06
CA LEU A 29 8.34 -15.40 -0.44
C LEU A 29 7.59 -15.97 0.77
N THR A 30 7.73 -15.34 1.93
CA THR A 30 7.07 -15.79 3.16
C THR A 30 5.69 -15.16 3.31
N ILE A 31 4.66 -16.00 3.28
CA ILE A 31 3.25 -15.59 3.37
C ILE A 31 2.69 -16.02 4.73
N THR A 32 2.15 -15.09 5.50
CA THR A 32 1.49 -15.39 6.78
C THR A 32 0.11 -16.02 6.54
N ASN A 33 -0.24 -17.00 7.40
CA ASN A 33 -1.52 -17.71 7.36
C ASN A 33 -1.81 -18.32 5.97
N ASP A 34 -3.02 -18.11 5.44
CA ASP A 34 -3.48 -18.59 4.11
C ASP A 34 -3.14 -17.61 2.97
N GLY A 35 -2.63 -16.41 3.27
CA GLY A 35 -2.31 -15.38 2.29
C GLY A 35 -3.52 -14.67 1.70
N GLU A 36 -4.73 -14.93 2.20
CA GLU A 36 -5.98 -14.32 1.71
C GLU A 36 -6.34 -13.02 2.43
N GLN A 37 -5.53 -12.59 3.41
CA GLN A 37 -5.68 -11.26 3.99
C GLN A 37 -5.40 -10.19 2.92
N ARG A 38 -6.29 -9.18 2.86
CA ARG A 38 -6.29 -8.16 1.81
C ARG A 38 -5.85 -6.80 2.34
N ARG A 39 -5.13 -6.04 1.53
CA ARG A 39 -4.68 -4.69 1.86
C ARG A 39 -4.91 -3.75 0.70
N ASP A 40 -5.39 -2.55 1.02
CA ASP A 40 -5.36 -1.41 0.12
C ASP A 40 -3.93 -0.83 0.17
N PHE A 41 -3.20 -1.01 -0.92
CA PHE A 41 -1.82 -0.56 -1.05
C PHE A 41 -1.78 0.81 -1.72
N THR A 42 -1.33 1.83 -1.00
CA THR A 42 -1.24 3.20 -1.51
C THR A 42 0.22 3.63 -1.61
N HIS A 43 0.61 4.22 -2.74
CA HIS A 43 1.98 4.67 -2.94
C HIS A 43 2.29 5.90 -2.09
N VAL A 44 3.51 5.99 -1.55
CA VAL A 44 3.92 7.10 -0.67
C VAL A 44 3.78 8.47 -1.33
N ASN A 45 4.05 8.59 -2.64
CA ASN A 45 3.89 9.86 -3.34
C ASN A 45 2.43 10.30 -3.44
N ASP A 46 1.48 9.36 -3.57
CA ASP A 46 0.05 9.69 -3.56
C ASP A 46 -0.39 10.18 -2.18
N ILE A 47 0.15 9.60 -1.09
CA ILE A 47 -0.08 10.10 0.28
C ILE A 47 0.48 11.52 0.43
N VAL A 48 1.72 11.75 -0.03
CA VAL A 48 2.36 13.07 0.05
C VAL A 48 1.58 14.12 -0.74
N ASP A 49 1.13 13.79 -1.96
CA ASP A 49 0.27 14.68 -2.76
C ASP A 49 -1.03 15.02 -2.02
N GLY A 50 -1.68 14.04 -1.42
CA GLY A 50 -2.87 14.26 -0.61
C GLY A 50 -2.63 15.20 0.58
N LEU A 51 -1.52 15.02 1.30
CA LEU A 51 -1.15 15.91 2.41
C LEU A 51 -0.86 17.34 1.93
N ILE A 52 -0.20 17.51 0.78
CA ILE A 52 0.05 18.83 0.18
C ILE A 52 -1.28 19.50 -0.17
N LYS A 53 -2.18 18.79 -0.84
CA LYS A 53 -3.52 19.29 -1.19
C LYS A 53 -4.34 19.70 0.04
N CYS A 54 -4.26 18.95 1.15
CA CYS A 54 -4.85 19.37 2.42
C CYS A 54 -4.26 20.70 2.90
N GLY A 55 -2.93 20.84 2.88
CA GLY A 55 -2.23 22.06 3.29
C GLY A 55 -2.63 23.27 2.43
N ASP A 56 -2.69 23.09 1.12
CA ASP A 56 -3.10 24.12 0.18
C ASP A 56 -4.54 24.56 0.43
N ARG A 57 -5.47 23.61 0.60
CA ARG A 57 -6.87 23.93 0.92
C ARG A 57 -7.05 24.64 2.27
N LEU A 58 -6.27 24.29 3.30
CA LEU A 58 -6.29 24.97 4.59
C LEU A 58 -5.75 26.40 4.49
N SER A 59 -4.94 26.69 3.48
CA SER A 59 -4.41 28.05 3.22
C SER A 59 -5.32 28.90 2.34
N ASP A 60 -6.39 28.32 1.78
CA ASP A 60 -7.37 29.00 0.93
C ASP A 60 -8.40 29.78 1.78
N VAL A 61 -9.07 30.75 1.17
CA VAL A 61 -10.18 31.52 1.76
C VAL A 61 -11.39 30.64 2.14
N ASN A 62 -11.50 29.46 1.56
CA ASN A 62 -12.56 28.47 1.82
C ASN A 62 -12.12 27.33 2.75
N PHE A 63 -11.08 27.52 3.57
CA PHE A 63 -10.53 26.47 4.45
C PHE A 63 -11.58 25.84 5.40
N GLU A 64 -12.65 26.56 5.72
CA GLU A 64 -13.74 26.07 6.58
C GLU A 64 -14.41 24.80 6.02
N GLN A 65 -14.35 24.58 4.70
CA GLN A 65 -14.93 23.40 4.05
C GLN A 65 -14.22 22.09 4.43
N ILE A 66 -12.95 22.16 4.80
CA ILE A 66 -12.15 20.99 5.14
C ILE A 66 -11.63 21.01 6.59
N ASN A 67 -11.76 22.14 7.28
CA ASN A 67 -11.27 22.29 8.64
C ASN A 67 -11.94 21.32 9.61
N GLY A 68 -11.14 20.50 10.29
CA GLY A 68 -11.62 19.47 11.22
C GLY A 68 -12.17 18.22 10.56
N LEU A 69 -12.08 18.06 9.23
CA LEU A 69 -12.44 16.83 8.55
C LEU A 69 -11.29 15.81 8.60
N GLU A 70 -11.65 14.54 8.66
CA GLU A 70 -10.74 13.41 8.51
C GLU A 70 -10.72 12.97 7.05
N PHE A 71 -9.52 12.67 6.52
CA PHE A 71 -9.30 12.17 5.17
C PHE A 71 -8.61 10.81 5.20
N GLU A 72 -9.04 9.89 4.33
CA GLU A 72 -8.49 8.56 4.16
C GLU A 72 -7.84 8.42 2.78
N PHE A 73 -6.52 8.43 2.70
CA PHE A 73 -5.80 8.29 1.45
C PHE A 73 -5.55 6.80 1.12
N GLY A 74 -6.43 6.23 0.32
CA GLY A 74 -6.35 4.85 -0.17
C GLY A 74 -6.68 4.74 -1.64
N CYS A 75 -6.32 3.62 -2.25
CA CYS A 75 -6.57 3.40 -3.68
C CYS A 75 -8.01 2.98 -3.99
N GLY A 76 -8.79 2.52 -2.98
CA GLY A 76 -10.12 1.96 -3.18
C GLY A 76 -10.10 0.60 -3.90
N LYS A 77 -8.92 -0.02 -3.98
CA LYS A 77 -8.68 -1.37 -4.51
C LYS A 77 -7.70 -2.09 -3.61
N ASN A 78 -8.05 -3.30 -3.20
CA ASN A 78 -7.16 -4.11 -2.38
C ASN A 78 -6.69 -5.38 -3.10
N TYR A 79 -5.60 -5.93 -2.61
CA TYR A 79 -5.03 -7.18 -3.09
C TYR A 79 -4.79 -8.12 -1.91
N SER A 80 -4.98 -9.43 -2.13
CA SER A 80 -4.53 -10.43 -1.17
C SER A 80 -3.00 -10.54 -1.19
N ILE A 81 -2.42 -11.08 -0.12
CA ILE A 81 -0.97 -11.32 -0.08
C ILE A 81 -0.57 -12.37 -1.11
N ASN A 82 -1.46 -13.32 -1.44
CA ASN A 82 -1.26 -14.27 -2.54
C ASN A 82 -1.21 -13.56 -3.90
N GLU A 83 -2.14 -12.63 -4.18
CA GLU A 83 -2.13 -11.82 -5.40
C GLU A 83 -0.85 -10.97 -5.49
N LEU A 84 -0.43 -10.33 -4.39
CA LEU A 84 0.82 -9.60 -4.32
C LEU A 84 2.03 -10.50 -4.62
N ALA A 85 2.10 -11.70 -4.02
CA ALA A 85 3.19 -12.64 -4.27
C ALA A 85 3.24 -13.08 -5.74
N ASN A 86 2.10 -13.25 -6.40
CA ASN A 86 2.02 -13.59 -7.82
C ASN A 86 2.57 -12.49 -8.73
N MET A 87 2.55 -11.22 -8.32
CA MET A 87 3.16 -10.11 -9.07
C MET A 87 4.69 -10.24 -9.18
N PHE A 88 5.35 -10.93 -8.23
CA PHE A 88 6.77 -11.28 -8.31
C PHE A 88 7.05 -12.49 -9.21
N GLY A 89 6.02 -13.21 -9.64
CA GLY A 89 6.07 -14.37 -10.52
C GLY A 89 5.10 -15.45 -10.05
N GLU A 90 4.20 -15.91 -10.91
CA GLU A 90 3.20 -16.93 -10.54
C GLU A 90 3.84 -18.21 -10.02
N SER A 91 4.93 -18.65 -10.65
CA SER A 91 5.70 -19.84 -10.29
C SER A 91 6.82 -19.59 -9.28
N TYR A 92 6.98 -18.33 -8.79
CA TYR A 92 8.03 -18.02 -7.82
C TYR A 92 7.76 -18.77 -6.49
N PRO A 93 8.79 -19.36 -5.85
CA PRO A 93 8.61 -20.14 -4.63
C PRO A 93 7.95 -19.34 -3.50
N LYS A 94 6.97 -19.95 -2.83
CA LYS A 94 6.24 -19.40 -1.70
C LYS A 94 6.33 -20.32 -0.51
N LYS A 95 6.47 -19.74 0.70
CA LYS A 95 6.49 -20.46 1.97
C LYS A 95 5.46 -19.88 2.90
N TYR A 96 4.45 -20.66 3.28
CA TYR A 96 3.44 -20.24 4.24
C TYR A 96 3.97 -20.42 5.67
N ILE A 97 3.76 -19.40 6.49
CA ILE A 97 4.17 -19.34 7.91
C ILE A 97 2.95 -19.09 8.79
N PRO A 98 3.00 -19.41 10.10
CA PRO A 98 1.87 -19.18 11.01
C PRO A 98 1.34 -17.76 10.98
N ALA A 99 0.03 -17.62 11.22
CA ALA A 99 -0.64 -16.33 11.37
C ALA A 99 0.00 -15.49 12.49
N ARG A 100 -0.08 -14.18 12.37
CA ARG A 100 0.29 -13.23 13.44
C ARG A 100 -0.98 -12.89 14.23
N ASP A 101 -0.85 -12.82 15.54
CA ASP A 101 -1.96 -12.39 16.40
C ASP A 101 -2.38 -10.94 16.06
N GLY A 102 -3.70 -10.73 15.93
CA GLY A 102 -4.26 -9.41 15.64
C GLY A 102 -4.14 -8.96 14.17
N GLU A 103 -3.73 -9.86 13.24
CA GLU A 103 -3.67 -9.50 11.82
C GLU A 103 -5.06 -9.23 11.25
N MET A 104 -5.28 -8.01 10.73
CA MET A 104 -6.53 -7.63 10.08
C MET A 104 -6.76 -8.46 8.82
N ARG A 105 -8.00 -8.94 8.63
CA ARG A 105 -8.35 -9.72 7.44
C ARG A 105 -8.40 -8.87 6.17
N GLU A 106 -8.93 -7.64 6.27
CA GLU A 106 -9.10 -6.76 5.13
C GLU A 106 -8.95 -5.29 5.50
N THR A 107 -8.34 -4.52 4.61
CA THR A 107 -8.39 -3.06 4.60
C THR A 107 -8.79 -2.59 3.21
N LEU A 108 -9.69 -1.62 3.13
CA LEU A 108 -10.15 -1.00 1.89
C LEU A 108 -10.61 0.43 2.19
N CYS A 109 -10.10 1.40 1.45
CA CYS A 109 -10.60 2.78 1.51
C CYS A 109 -11.85 2.90 0.64
N GLU A 110 -12.97 3.27 1.23
CA GLU A 110 -14.24 3.54 0.52
C GLU A 110 -14.58 5.03 0.48
N SER A 111 -13.74 5.88 1.08
CA SER A 111 -13.93 7.32 1.12
C SER A 111 -13.84 7.94 -0.27
N LYS A 112 -14.69 8.94 -0.51
CA LYS A 112 -14.68 9.76 -1.75
C LYS A 112 -14.42 11.23 -1.44
N LYS A 113 -14.33 11.59 -0.16
CA LYS A 113 -14.12 13.00 0.28
C LYS A 113 -12.87 13.61 -0.31
N GLU A 114 -11.82 12.80 -0.48
CA GLU A 114 -10.53 13.20 -1.01
C GLU A 114 -10.65 13.69 -2.46
N ARG A 115 -11.48 13.01 -3.27
CA ARG A 115 -11.79 13.41 -4.65
C ARG A 115 -12.64 14.67 -4.68
N ASP A 116 -13.71 14.69 -3.88
CA ASP A 116 -14.73 15.75 -3.93
C ASP A 116 -14.21 17.07 -3.35
N LEU A 117 -13.40 17.04 -2.28
CA LEU A 117 -12.97 18.23 -1.54
C LEU A 117 -11.52 18.65 -1.84
N LEU A 118 -10.65 17.71 -2.20
CA LEU A 118 -9.23 17.95 -2.43
C LEU A 118 -8.82 17.82 -3.90
N ASP A 119 -9.72 17.32 -4.77
CA ASP A 119 -9.38 16.93 -6.15
C ASP A 119 -8.17 15.97 -6.15
N TRP A 120 -8.21 14.98 -5.25
CA TRP A 120 -7.15 14.00 -5.08
C TRP A 120 -7.59 12.62 -5.56
N GLU A 121 -6.73 12.00 -6.35
CA GLU A 121 -6.84 10.60 -6.76
C GLU A 121 -5.46 9.92 -6.73
N PRO A 122 -5.39 8.63 -6.35
CA PRO A 122 -4.15 7.89 -6.45
C PRO A 122 -3.76 7.72 -7.93
N THR A 123 -2.49 7.94 -8.24
CA THR A 123 -1.95 7.88 -9.61
C THR A 123 -0.98 6.72 -9.82
N HIS A 124 -0.51 6.10 -8.74
CA HIS A 124 0.45 5.00 -8.79
C HIS A 124 -0.26 3.65 -8.69
N ASP A 125 0.10 2.75 -9.60
CA ASP A 125 -0.44 1.38 -9.64
C ASP A 125 0.57 0.38 -9.06
N LEU A 126 0.08 -0.47 -8.14
CA LEU A 126 0.90 -1.47 -7.46
C LEU A 126 1.54 -2.48 -8.41
N GLU A 127 0.77 -2.98 -9.38
CA GLU A 127 1.28 -3.98 -10.32
C GLU A 127 2.42 -3.40 -11.18
N THR A 128 2.27 -2.15 -11.62
CA THR A 128 3.29 -1.42 -12.37
C THR A 128 4.55 -1.22 -11.54
N TYR A 129 4.39 -0.87 -10.25
CA TYR A 129 5.51 -0.71 -9.33
C TYR A 129 6.29 -2.02 -9.14
N ILE A 130 5.60 -3.12 -8.83
CA ILE A 130 6.23 -4.44 -8.64
C ILE A 130 6.89 -4.93 -9.94
N LYS A 131 6.23 -4.77 -11.11
CA LYS A 131 6.84 -5.10 -12.40
C LYS A 131 8.13 -4.29 -12.67
N GLY A 132 8.21 -3.07 -12.18
CA GLY A 132 9.42 -2.25 -12.23
C GLY A 132 10.54 -2.77 -11.33
N LEU A 133 10.21 -3.34 -10.18
CA LEU A 133 11.17 -3.96 -9.26
C LEU A 133 11.78 -5.25 -9.84
N VAL A 134 10.94 -6.16 -10.33
CA VAL A 134 11.40 -7.50 -10.79
C VAL A 134 12.14 -7.48 -12.14
N LYS A 135 12.16 -6.35 -12.84
CA LYS A 135 12.91 -6.17 -14.09
C LYS A 135 14.34 -5.64 -13.90
N LYS A 136 14.69 -5.25 -12.68
CA LYS A 136 16.05 -4.79 -12.32
C LYS A 136 16.99 -5.97 -12.09
#